data_f900706b1497320d87e4bcddd39f7540
#
_entry.id   f900706b1497320d87e4bcddd39f7540
#
_cell.length_a   1.000
_cell.length_b   1.000
_cell.length_c   1.000
_cell.angle_alpha   90.00
_cell.angle_beta   90.00
_cell.angle_gamma   90.00
#
_symmetry.space_group_name_H-M   'P 1'
#
loop_
_entity.id
_entity.type
_entity.pdbx_description
1 polymer ?
#
loop_
_entity_poly.entity_id
_entity_poly.type
_entity_poly.pdbx_seq_one_letter_code
_entity_poly.pdbx_strand_id
1 'polypeptide(L)'
;MSVYNGENHLEQSVESILRQTYDNFEFLIVNDGSNDNTEIILKDLKAKDNRIKIFDNNINLGLTKSLNKLISNAKGDFIARQDVDDISFPERFKSQVEYLSKKNLDACTTKAVGRQSQKVLHNKTSFIPTKVVFKYKNPFIHGTLMIKTGVIKKIGMYNEIFKFSQDYKLFYDLMSNGYKVEILNECLYELNEKENISSLFKLEQEEYANKVKYDIKLKNIYFKNK
;
A
#
# COMPACT_ATOMS: atom_id res chain seq x y z
N MET A 1 -5.70 2.68 -6.35
CA MET A 1 -6.41 3.25 -5.17
C MET A 1 -7.75 2.55 -5.00
N SER A 2 -8.15 2.19 -3.79
CA SER A 2 -9.54 1.80 -3.45
C SER A 2 -10.14 2.93 -2.63
N VAL A 3 -11.37 3.33 -2.94
CA VAL A 3 -12.08 4.39 -2.24
C VAL A 3 -13.47 3.91 -1.80
N TYR A 4 -13.82 4.23 -0.55
CA TYR A 4 -15.14 4.08 0.03
C TYR A 4 -15.44 5.33 0.86
N ASN A 5 -16.47 6.09 0.47
CA ASN A 5 -16.87 7.36 1.09
C ASN A 5 -15.68 8.33 1.24
N GLY A 6 -15.04 8.65 0.12
CA GLY A 6 -13.81 9.44 0.08
C GLY A 6 -13.97 10.90 -0.30
N GLU A 7 -15.19 11.44 -0.34
CA GLU A 7 -15.48 12.78 -0.88
C GLU A 7 -14.58 13.89 -0.33
N ASN A 8 -14.18 13.80 0.95
CA ASN A 8 -13.39 14.84 1.61
C ASN A 8 -11.88 14.85 1.25
N HIS A 9 -11.37 13.74 0.69
CA HIS A 9 -9.91 13.56 0.49
C HIS A 9 -9.52 13.19 -0.92
N LEU A 10 -10.46 12.60 -1.67
CA LEU A 10 -10.23 11.98 -2.97
C LEU A 10 -9.54 12.92 -3.97
N GLU A 11 -10.04 14.13 -4.13
CA GLU A 11 -9.51 15.09 -5.12
C GLU A 11 -8.04 15.40 -4.84
N GLN A 12 -7.70 15.75 -3.61
CA GLN A 12 -6.34 16.09 -3.21
C GLN A 12 -5.39 14.90 -3.38
N SER A 13 -5.82 13.70 -3.00
CA SER A 13 -5.02 12.49 -3.14
C SER A 13 -4.76 12.15 -4.61
N VAL A 14 -5.80 12.20 -5.46
CA VAL A 14 -5.67 11.95 -6.90
C VAL A 14 -4.75 12.98 -7.56
N GLU A 15 -4.93 14.27 -7.28
CA GLU A 15 -4.05 15.31 -7.80
C GLU A 15 -2.58 15.08 -7.43
N SER A 16 -2.28 14.59 -6.23
CA SER A 16 -0.92 14.29 -5.82
C SER A 16 -0.26 13.20 -6.69
N ILE A 17 -1.05 12.26 -7.20
CA ILE A 17 -0.58 11.24 -8.14
C ILE A 17 -0.44 11.81 -9.55
N LEU A 18 -1.38 12.63 -10.00
CA LEU A 18 -1.30 13.21 -11.35
C LEU A 18 -0.11 14.17 -11.53
N ARG A 19 0.38 14.74 -10.43
CA ARG A 19 1.56 15.63 -10.37
C ARG A 19 2.90 14.91 -10.18
N GLN A 20 2.93 13.55 -10.29
CA GLN A 20 4.20 12.83 -10.21
C GLN A 20 5.13 13.19 -11.36
N THR A 21 6.43 13.32 -11.09
CA THR A 21 7.46 13.60 -12.10
C THR A 21 7.76 12.43 -13.03
N TYR A 22 7.32 11.23 -12.65
CA TYR A 22 7.25 10.05 -13.50
C TYR A 22 5.86 9.97 -14.13
N ASP A 23 5.74 10.18 -15.43
CA ASP A 23 4.46 10.38 -16.13
C ASP A 23 3.91 9.13 -16.82
N ASN A 24 4.74 8.11 -17.06
CA ASN A 24 4.33 6.87 -17.72
C ASN A 24 3.63 5.91 -16.76
N PHE A 25 2.37 6.20 -16.41
CA PHE A 25 1.55 5.35 -15.56
C PHE A 25 0.07 5.37 -15.95
N GLU A 26 -0.65 4.35 -15.56
CA GLU A 26 -2.10 4.33 -15.48
C GLU A 26 -2.55 4.44 -14.01
N PHE A 27 -3.62 5.15 -13.74
CA PHE A 27 -4.15 5.29 -12.40
C PHE A 27 -5.47 4.54 -12.26
N LEU A 28 -5.42 3.35 -11.69
CA LEU A 28 -6.58 2.51 -11.46
C LEU A 28 -7.22 2.86 -10.12
N ILE A 29 -8.50 3.24 -10.14
CA ILE A 29 -9.28 3.58 -8.96
C ILE A 29 -10.53 2.71 -8.93
N VAL A 30 -10.82 2.06 -7.80
CA VAL A 30 -12.09 1.37 -7.59
C VAL A 30 -12.93 2.13 -6.56
N ASN A 31 -14.15 2.49 -6.97
CA ASN A 31 -15.21 2.93 -6.06
C ASN A 31 -15.82 1.69 -5.41
N ASP A 32 -15.60 1.50 -4.11
CA ASP A 32 -16.00 0.30 -3.37
C ASP A 32 -17.43 0.45 -2.79
N GLY A 33 -18.38 0.86 -3.63
CA GLY A 33 -19.79 1.00 -3.26
C GLY A 33 -20.05 2.20 -2.35
N SER A 34 -19.41 3.35 -2.62
CA SER A 34 -19.64 4.60 -1.88
C SER A 34 -21.06 5.10 -2.01
N ASN A 35 -21.55 5.80 -0.97
CA ASN A 35 -22.89 6.40 -0.90
C ASN A 35 -22.86 7.93 -0.64
N ASP A 36 -21.69 8.55 -0.74
CA ASP A 36 -21.43 9.98 -0.72
C ASP A 36 -21.16 10.52 -2.15
N ASN A 37 -20.57 11.70 -2.27
CA ASN A 37 -20.26 12.31 -3.58
C ASN A 37 -19.03 11.71 -4.29
N THR A 38 -18.44 10.62 -3.78
CA THR A 38 -17.23 9.98 -4.36
C THR A 38 -17.39 9.68 -5.87
N GLU A 39 -18.55 9.14 -6.28
CA GLU A 39 -18.79 8.79 -7.70
C GLU A 39 -18.75 10.01 -8.61
N ILE A 40 -19.34 11.13 -8.17
CA ILE A 40 -19.38 12.38 -8.94
C ILE A 40 -17.96 12.92 -9.11
N ILE A 41 -17.18 12.99 -8.00
CA ILE A 41 -15.79 13.46 -8.01
C ILE A 41 -14.92 12.58 -8.93
N LEU A 42 -15.08 11.26 -8.88
CA LEU A 42 -14.34 10.34 -9.76
C LEU A 42 -14.62 10.57 -11.24
N LYS A 43 -15.90 10.82 -11.63
CA LYS A 43 -16.27 11.13 -13.00
C LYS A 43 -15.62 12.41 -13.50
N ASP A 44 -15.61 13.45 -12.66
CA ASP A 44 -14.99 14.74 -12.97
C ASP A 44 -13.46 14.61 -13.12
N LEU A 45 -12.80 13.86 -12.23
CA LEU A 45 -11.36 13.61 -12.30
C LEU A 45 -10.98 12.82 -13.56
N LYS A 46 -11.77 11.79 -13.90
CA LYS A 46 -11.56 11.01 -15.13
C LYS A 46 -11.71 11.83 -16.40
N ALA A 47 -12.62 12.81 -16.41
CA ALA A 47 -12.80 13.71 -17.55
C ALA A 47 -11.60 14.67 -17.75
N LYS A 48 -10.87 14.97 -16.66
CA LYS A 48 -9.70 15.85 -16.68
C LYS A 48 -8.38 15.14 -17.07
N ASP A 49 -8.26 13.82 -16.82
CA ASP A 49 -7.00 13.08 -17.09
C ASP A 49 -7.28 11.64 -17.58
N ASN A 50 -6.80 11.33 -18.78
CA ASN A 50 -7.02 10.04 -19.45
C ASN A 50 -6.25 8.86 -18.83
N ARG A 51 -5.27 9.12 -17.96
CA ARG A 51 -4.56 8.09 -17.20
C ARG A 51 -5.45 7.43 -16.16
N ILE A 52 -6.53 8.10 -15.73
CA ILE A 52 -7.49 7.59 -14.73
C ILE A 52 -8.41 6.55 -15.35
N LYS A 53 -8.48 5.38 -14.73
CA LYS A 53 -9.41 4.29 -15.05
C LYS A 53 -10.22 3.94 -13.80
N ILE A 54 -11.53 4.06 -13.89
CA ILE A 54 -12.45 3.81 -12.78
C ILE A 54 -13.08 2.43 -12.93
N PHE A 55 -13.16 1.74 -11.80
CA PHE A 55 -13.89 0.49 -11.60
C PHE A 55 -14.91 0.70 -10.49
N ASP A 56 -16.06 0.04 -10.56
CA ASP A 56 -17.10 0.16 -9.55
C ASP A 56 -17.41 -1.22 -8.94
N ASN A 57 -17.63 -1.25 -7.64
CA ASN A 57 -18.26 -2.35 -6.94
C ASN A 57 -19.69 -1.93 -6.57
N ASN A 58 -20.67 -2.82 -6.78
CA ASN A 58 -22.06 -2.52 -6.48
C ASN A 58 -22.34 -2.37 -4.98
N ILE A 59 -21.48 -2.95 -4.16
CA ILE A 59 -21.52 -2.90 -2.68
C ILE A 59 -20.09 -2.79 -2.16
N ASN A 60 -19.94 -2.38 -0.91
CA ASN A 60 -18.63 -2.39 -0.26
C ASN A 60 -18.13 -3.84 -0.06
N LEU A 61 -17.08 -4.21 -0.79
CA LEU A 61 -16.43 -5.52 -0.74
C LEU A 61 -15.23 -5.53 0.22
N GLY A 62 -14.79 -4.36 0.65
CA GLY A 62 -13.62 -4.13 1.50
C GLY A 62 -12.32 -4.00 0.72
N LEU A 63 -11.33 -3.39 1.41
CA LEU A 63 -10.05 -2.97 0.84
C LEU A 63 -9.33 -4.09 0.09
N THR A 64 -9.23 -5.28 0.68
CA THR A 64 -8.45 -6.40 0.13
C THR A 64 -8.99 -6.86 -1.23
N LYS A 65 -10.30 -7.08 -1.33
CA LYS A 65 -10.95 -7.50 -2.60
C LYS A 65 -10.85 -6.42 -3.66
N SER A 66 -11.08 -5.18 -3.26
CA SER A 66 -11.02 -4.02 -4.16
C SER A 66 -9.60 -3.82 -4.71
N LEU A 67 -8.56 -4.00 -3.91
CA LEU A 67 -7.18 -3.99 -4.38
C LEU A 67 -6.87 -5.15 -5.33
N ASN A 68 -7.33 -6.37 -5.02
CA ASN A 68 -7.12 -7.52 -5.89
C ASN A 68 -7.79 -7.33 -7.27
N LYS A 69 -8.97 -6.72 -7.31
CA LYS A 69 -9.63 -6.33 -8.57
C LYS A 69 -8.75 -5.40 -9.41
N LEU A 70 -8.14 -4.38 -8.79
CA LEU A 70 -7.25 -3.46 -9.49
C LEU A 70 -5.95 -4.15 -9.95
N ILE A 71 -5.32 -4.96 -9.10
CA ILE A 71 -4.09 -5.70 -9.44
C ILE A 71 -4.32 -6.62 -10.64
N SER A 72 -5.47 -7.29 -10.71
CA SER A 72 -5.82 -8.16 -11.83
C SER A 72 -5.90 -7.39 -13.16
N ASN A 73 -6.34 -6.14 -13.11
CA ASN A 73 -6.49 -5.26 -14.28
C ASN A 73 -5.25 -4.42 -14.60
N ALA A 74 -4.23 -4.43 -13.72
CA ALA A 74 -3.02 -3.65 -13.91
C ALA A 74 -2.15 -4.18 -15.06
N LYS A 75 -1.67 -3.25 -15.92
CA LYS A 75 -0.86 -3.51 -17.12
C LYS A 75 0.60 -3.06 -16.96
N GLY A 76 0.90 -2.15 -16.04
CA GLY A 76 2.25 -1.66 -15.79
C GLY A 76 3.19 -2.71 -15.20
N ASP A 77 4.49 -2.53 -15.37
CA ASP A 77 5.54 -3.41 -14.82
C ASP A 77 5.60 -3.35 -13.29
N PHE A 78 5.19 -2.22 -12.72
CA PHE A 78 5.12 -1.99 -11.29
C PHE A 78 3.69 -1.60 -10.87
N ILE A 79 3.32 -1.96 -9.65
CA ILE A 79 2.11 -1.48 -8.97
C ILE A 79 2.56 -0.57 -7.83
N ALA A 80 2.12 0.69 -7.86
CA ALA A 80 2.29 1.65 -6.78
C ALA A 80 0.97 1.82 -6.03
N ARG A 81 1.02 1.71 -4.72
CA ARG A 81 -0.12 1.87 -3.83
C ARG A 81 -0.38 3.36 -3.56
N GLN A 82 -1.65 3.74 -3.38
CA GLN A 82 -2.09 5.05 -2.89
C GLN A 82 -3.35 4.87 -2.06
N ASP A 83 -3.38 5.46 -0.87
CA ASP A 83 -4.58 5.57 -0.04
C ASP A 83 -5.33 6.88 -0.34
N VAL A 84 -6.65 6.87 -0.19
CA VAL A 84 -7.52 8.00 -0.61
C VAL A 84 -7.33 9.25 0.22
N ASP A 85 -6.86 9.11 1.46
CA ASP A 85 -6.69 10.18 2.44
C ASP A 85 -5.23 10.66 2.60
N ASP A 86 -4.31 10.09 1.82
CA ASP A 86 -2.88 10.37 1.87
C ASP A 86 -2.39 11.17 0.64
N ILE A 87 -1.19 11.76 0.75
CA ILE A 87 -0.56 12.57 -0.30
C ILE A 87 0.79 11.98 -0.70
N SER A 88 0.99 11.79 -2.00
CA SER A 88 2.30 11.44 -2.55
C SER A 88 3.09 12.68 -2.93
N PHE A 89 4.37 12.74 -2.55
CA PHE A 89 5.24 13.81 -3.01
C PHE A 89 5.67 13.59 -4.48
N PRO A 90 5.93 14.64 -5.25
CA PRO A 90 6.09 14.55 -6.70
C PRO A 90 7.15 13.55 -7.18
N GLU A 91 8.24 13.37 -6.46
CA GLU A 91 9.34 12.49 -6.84
C GLU A 91 9.13 11.00 -6.46
N ARG A 92 8.01 10.65 -5.79
CA ARG A 92 7.84 9.31 -5.22
C ARG A 92 8.00 8.20 -6.25
N PHE A 93 7.29 8.27 -7.37
CA PHE A 93 7.33 7.19 -8.37
C PHE A 93 8.71 7.07 -9.01
N LYS A 94 9.32 8.19 -9.38
CA LYS A 94 10.65 8.21 -9.99
C LYS A 94 11.69 7.61 -9.04
N SER A 95 11.78 8.11 -7.80
CA SER A 95 12.73 7.61 -6.80
C SER A 95 12.54 6.11 -6.53
N GLN A 96 11.28 5.63 -6.44
CA GLN A 96 11.03 4.21 -6.19
C GLN A 96 11.41 3.32 -7.38
N VAL A 97 11.10 3.71 -8.62
CA VAL A 97 11.48 2.95 -9.83
C VAL A 97 13.01 2.86 -9.96
N GLU A 98 13.71 3.98 -9.76
CA GLU A 98 15.18 4.01 -9.78
C GLU A 98 15.78 3.13 -8.67
N TYR A 99 15.22 3.19 -7.46
CA TYR A 99 15.69 2.40 -6.32
C TYR A 99 15.51 0.89 -6.55
N LEU A 100 14.31 0.48 -7.03
CA LEU A 100 14.01 -0.91 -7.36
C LEU A 100 14.98 -1.45 -8.40
N SER A 101 15.24 -0.68 -9.46
CA SER A 101 16.13 -1.05 -10.54
C SER A 101 17.59 -1.14 -10.08
N LYS A 102 18.10 -0.09 -9.42
CA LYS A 102 19.49 -0.01 -8.92
C LYS A 102 19.85 -1.13 -7.95
N LYS A 103 18.94 -1.48 -7.07
CA LYS A 103 19.13 -2.50 -6.03
C LYS A 103 18.69 -3.90 -6.44
N ASN A 104 18.12 -4.05 -7.62
CA ASN A 104 17.47 -5.29 -8.07
C ASN A 104 16.51 -5.88 -7.03
N LEU A 105 15.56 -5.03 -6.58
CA LEU A 105 14.55 -5.38 -5.61
C LEU A 105 13.25 -5.83 -6.29
N ASP A 106 12.41 -6.53 -5.53
CA ASP A 106 11.09 -6.96 -5.97
C ASP A 106 9.98 -6.01 -5.51
N ALA A 107 10.18 -5.38 -4.35
CA ALA A 107 9.30 -4.35 -3.81
C ALA A 107 10.09 -3.36 -2.97
N CYS A 108 9.56 -2.14 -2.84
CA CYS A 108 10.02 -1.18 -1.85
C CYS A 108 8.87 -0.36 -1.27
N THR A 109 9.10 0.20 -0.09
CA THR A 109 8.29 1.26 0.52
C THR A 109 9.16 2.48 0.77
N THR A 110 8.56 3.60 1.15
CA THR A 110 9.29 4.82 1.53
C THR A 110 9.01 5.18 2.98
N LYS A 111 9.72 6.16 3.52
CA LYS A 111 9.29 6.86 4.72
C LYS A 111 8.12 7.77 4.40
N ALA A 112 7.38 8.14 5.44
CA ALA A 112 6.30 9.11 5.37
C ALA A 112 6.41 10.10 6.53
N VAL A 113 5.84 11.28 6.34
CA VAL A 113 5.58 12.24 7.41
C VAL A 113 4.11 12.15 7.80
N GLY A 114 3.82 12.19 9.08
CA GLY A 114 2.44 12.28 9.57
C GLY A 114 1.89 13.69 9.35
N ARG A 115 0.70 13.80 8.72
CA ARG A 115 0.08 15.11 8.42
C ARG A 115 -0.16 15.94 9.67
N GLN A 116 -0.64 15.31 10.74
CA GLN A 116 -0.97 16.00 11.99
C GLN A 116 0.25 16.16 12.89
N SER A 117 1.05 15.11 13.01
CA SER A 117 2.21 15.12 13.91
C SER A 117 3.43 15.84 13.34
N GLN A 118 3.49 16.03 12.01
CA GLN A 118 4.66 16.57 11.28
C GLN A 118 5.97 15.81 11.59
N LYS A 119 5.86 14.54 12.03
CA LYS A 119 7.00 13.69 12.37
C LYS A 119 7.21 12.62 11.32
N VAL A 120 8.47 12.30 11.04
CA VAL A 120 8.81 11.15 10.19
C VAL A 120 8.43 9.87 10.93
N LEU A 121 7.54 9.12 10.31
CA LEU A 121 7.00 7.88 10.85
C LEU A 121 8.02 6.75 10.74
N HIS A 122 7.94 5.79 11.68
CA HIS A 122 8.83 4.62 11.76
C HIS A 122 10.34 4.93 11.92
N ASN A 123 10.71 6.15 12.26
CA ASN A 123 12.11 6.56 12.38
C ASN A 123 12.86 5.87 13.55
N LYS A 124 12.15 5.50 14.63
CA LYS A 124 12.75 4.87 15.83
C LYS A 124 13.35 3.47 15.59
N THR A 125 12.99 2.80 14.52
CA THR A 125 13.47 1.45 14.18
C THR A 125 14.46 1.44 13.01
N SER A 126 14.85 2.61 12.49
CA SER A 126 15.74 2.73 11.31
C SER A 126 17.15 2.16 11.53
N PHE A 127 17.59 2.02 12.79
CA PHE A 127 18.88 1.44 13.14
C PHE A 127 18.84 -0.10 13.33
N ILE A 128 17.64 -0.70 13.31
CA ILE A 128 17.47 -2.14 13.51
C ILE A 128 17.18 -2.78 12.14
N PRO A 129 17.86 -3.89 11.79
CA PRO A 129 17.57 -4.56 10.52
C PRO A 129 16.07 -4.86 10.35
N THR A 130 15.51 -4.50 9.21
CA THR A 130 14.08 -4.64 8.90
C THR A 130 13.54 -6.03 9.21
N LYS A 131 14.31 -7.09 8.90
CA LYS A 131 13.95 -8.49 9.20
C LYS A 131 13.75 -8.77 10.68
N VAL A 132 14.49 -8.07 11.56
CA VAL A 132 14.35 -8.22 13.02
C VAL A 132 13.08 -7.53 13.49
N VAL A 133 12.86 -6.28 13.06
CA VAL A 133 11.64 -5.51 13.38
C VAL A 133 10.40 -6.25 12.91
N PHE A 134 10.45 -6.83 11.71
CA PHE A 134 9.34 -7.52 11.07
C PHE A 134 8.80 -8.70 11.89
N LYS A 135 9.62 -9.33 12.72
CA LYS A 135 9.18 -10.42 13.62
C LYS A 135 8.17 -9.96 14.68
N TYR A 136 8.16 -8.67 15.00
CA TYR A 136 7.36 -8.10 16.09
C TYR A 136 6.26 -7.18 15.59
N LYS A 137 6.50 -6.47 14.48
CA LYS A 137 5.55 -5.54 13.86
C LYS A 137 5.89 -5.33 12.39
N ASN A 138 4.88 -4.89 11.61
CA ASN A 138 5.12 -4.44 10.24
C ASN A 138 5.91 -3.11 10.23
N PRO A 139 7.14 -3.04 9.68
CA PRO A 139 7.89 -1.80 9.55
C PRO A 139 7.57 -1.02 8.27
N PHE A 140 6.82 -1.62 7.34
CA PHE A 140 6.52 -1.05 6.04
C PHE A 140 5.26 -0.20 6.08
N ILE A 141 5.29 0.97 5.45
CA ILE A 141 4.11 1.84 5.30
C ILE A 141 3.37 1.41 4.03
N HIS A 142 2.17 0.84 4.20
CA HIS A 142 1.41 0.22 3.11
C HIS A 142 1.08 1.17 1.96
N GLY A 143 0.65 2.40 2.26
CA GLY A 143 0.33 3.43 1.25
C GLY A 143 1.49 3.75 0.32
N THR A 144 2.75 3.50 0.74
CA THR A 144 3.94 3.79 -0.05
C THR A 144 4.48 2.61 -0.86
N LEU A 145 3.83 1.44 -0.80
CA LEU A 145 4.30 0.24 -1.51
C LEU A 145 4.43 0.47 -3.01
N MET A 146 5.58 0.10 -3.57
CA MET A 146 5.78 -0.14 -5.00
C MET A 146 6.37 -1.55 -5.18
N ILE A 147 5.78 -2.35 -6.08
CA ILE A 147 6.10 -3.77 -6.26
C ILE A 147 6.02 -4.17 -7.74
N LYS A 148 6.89 -5.08 -8.18
CA LYS A 148 6.79 -5.69 -9.52
C LYS A 148 5.44 -6.39 -9.69
N THR A 149 4.72 -6.08 -10.76
CA THR A 149 3.38 -6.66 -11.05
C THR A 149 3.42 -8.19 -11.15
N GLY A 150 4.45 -8.73 -11.78
CA GLY A 150 4.63 -10.17 -11.86
C GLY A 150 4.83 -10.86 -10.51
N VAL A 151 5.47 -10.17 -9.56
CA VAL A 151 5.73 -10.71 -8.21
C VAL A 151 4.45 -10.76 -7.40
N ILE A 152 3.69 -9.65 -7.33
CA ILE A 152 2.45 -9.64 -6.55
C ILE A 152 1.41 -10.62 -7.09
N LYS A 153 1.31 -10.76 -8.42
CA LYS A 153 0.44 -11.76 -9.06
C LYS A 153 0.89 -13.19 -8.74
N LYS A 154 2.20 -13.46 -8.77
CA LYS A 154 2.77 -14.80 -8.52
C LYS A 154 2.55 -15.28 -7.07
N ILE A 155 2.56 -14.38 -6.08
CA ILE A 155 2.30 -14.75 -4.67
C ILE A 155 0.81 -14.88 -4.35
N GLY A 156 -0.09 -14.66 -5.32
CA GLY A 156 -1.55 -14.77 -5.14
C GLY A 156 -2.21 -13.46 -4.68
N MET A 157 -1.55 -12.32 -4.87
CA MET A 157 -2.04 -10.98 -4.50
C MET A 157 -2.26 -10.83 -2.98
N TYR A 158 -3.24 -10.02 -2.55
CA TYR A 158 -3.61 -9.92 -1.15
C TYR A 158 -4.46 -11.14 -0.73
N ASN A 159 -4.18 -11.68 0.45
CA ASN A 159 -4.99 -12.77 1.02
C ASN A 159 -6.33 -12.23 1.56
N GLU A 160 -7.44 -12.58 0.90
CA GLU A 160 -8.78 -12.06 1.21
C GLU A 160 -9.36 -12.54 2.55
N ILE A 161 -8.76 -13.56 3.15
CA ILE A 161 -9.10 -13.98 4.53
C ILE A 161 -8.66 -12.91 5.54
N PHE A 162 -7.59 -12.15 5.21
CA PHE A 162 -7.08 -11.07 6.05
C PHE A 162 -7.82 -9.76 5.76
N LYS A 163 -8.90 -9.53 6.49
CA LYS A 163 -9.66 -8.25 6.42
C LYS A 163 -8.90 -7.10 7.06
N PHE A 164 -8.06 -7.40 8.05
CA PHE A 164 -7.15 -6.46 8.73
C PHE A 164 -5.72 -6.99 8.69
N SER A 165 -4.74 -6.12 8.87
CA SER A 165 -3.31 -6.46 8.75
C SER A 165 -2.95 -7.20 7.45
N GLN A 166 -3.73 -6.99 6.39
CA GLN A 166 -3.51 -7.55 5.05
C GLN A 166 -2.17 -7.15 4.46
N ASP A 167 -1.68 -5.98 4.79
CA ASP A 167 -0.36 -5.48 4.45
C ASP A 167 0.74 -6.29 5.14
N TYR A 168 0.61 -6.58 6.44
CA TYR A 168 1.57 -7.39 7.17
C TYR A 168 1.63 -8.80 6.60
N LYS A 169 0.47 -9.38 6.24
CA LYS A 169 0.41 -10.68 5.58
C LYS A 169 1.07 -10.66 4.21
N LEU A 170 0.84 -9.63 3.39
CA LEU A 170 1.47 -9.47 2.08
C LEU A 170 3.00 -9.42 2.19
N PHE A 171 3.54 -8.58 3.08
CA PHE A 171 4.99 -8.50 3.29
C PHE A 171 5.57 -9.81 3.84
N TYR A 172 4.82 -10.51 4.71
CA TYR A 172 5.20 -11.84 5.16
C TYR A 172 5.30 -12.82 3.99
N ASP A 173 4.31 -12.87 3.11
CA ASP A 173 4.31 -13.75 1.96
C ASP A 173 5.46 -13.43 1.00
N LEU A 174 5.72 -12.17 0.73
CA LEU A 174 6.88 -11.74 -0.06
C LEU A 174 8.20 -12.24 0.54
N MET A 175 8.46 -11.88 1.78
CA MET A 175 9.74 -12.20 2.44
C MET A 175 9.92 -13.71 2.64
N SER A 176 8.84 -14.45 2.92
CA SER A 176 8.89 -15.89 3.14
C SER A 176 9.07 -16.69 1.84
N ASN A 177 8.74 -16.11 0.68
CA ASN A 177 9.03 -16.66 -0.63
C ASN A 177 10.38 -16.17 -1.21
N GLY A 178 11.19 -15.48 -0.41
CA GLY A 178 12.55 -15.07 -0.78
C GLY A 178 12.63 -13.79 -1.62
N TYR A 179 11.52 -13.05 -1.78
CA TYR A 179 11.53 -11.78 -2.48
C TYR A 179 12.22 -10.68 -1.66
N LYS A 180 12.91 -9.78 -2.36
CA LYS A 180 13.69 -8.70 -1.76
C LYS A 180 12.80 -7.47 -1.58
N VAL A 181 12.55 -7.10 -0.32
CA VAL A 181 11.76 -5.93 0.07
C VAL A 181 12.62 -5.02 0.93
N GLU A 182 12.74 -3.75 0.55
CA GLU A 182 13.50 -2.74 1.30
C GLU A 182 12.68 -1.45 1.51
N ILE A 183 13.14 -0.62 2.44
CA ILE A 183 12.58 0.72 2.67
C ILE A 183 13.56 1.72 2.05
N LEU A 184 13.09 2.48 1.05
CA LEU A 184 13.81 3.64 0.54
C LEU A 184 13.85 4.72 1.63
N ASN A 185 15.06 5.15 2.00
CA ASN A 185 15.28 6.08 3.10
C ASN A 185 14.98 7.55 2.71
N GLU A 186 13.89 7.77 2.01
CA GLU A 186 13.38 9.07 1.61
C GLU A 186 11.95 9.25 2.09
N CYS A 187 11.61 10.48 2.52
CA CYS A 187 10.26 10.83 2.95
C CYS A 187 9.49 11.36 1.73
N LEU A 188 8.73 10.47 1.07
CA LEU A 188 8.06 10.74 -0.20
C LEU A 188 6.53 10.64 -0.11
N TYR A 189 6.01 10.68 1.12
CA TYR A 189 4.59 10.47 1.38
C TYR A 189 4.15 11.22 2.63
N GLU A 190 2.95 11.79 2.60
CA GLU A 190 2.28 12.34 3.77
C GLU A 190 1.10 11.45 4.12
N LEU A 191 1.10 10.91 5.34
CA LEU A 191 0.09 9.99 5.84
C LEU A 191 -0.89 10.73 6.72
N ASN A 192 -2.18 10.55 6.46
CA ASN A 192 -3.24 11.02 7.35
C ASN A 192 -3.30 10.13 8.61
N GLU A 193 -3.09 10.73 9.78
CA GLU A 193 -3.08 10.02 11.07
C GLU A 193 -4.45 9.98 11.74
N LYS A 194 -5.43 10.76 11.22
CA LYS A 194 -6.79 10.80 11.75
C LYS A 194 -7.68 9.81 11.03
N GLU A 195 -8.59 9.20 11.80
CA GLU A 195 -9.71 8.38 11.28
C GLU A 195 -9.30 7.22 10.36
N ASN A 196 -8.03 6.78 10.47
CA ASN A 196 -7.57 5.66 9.68
C ASN A 196 -8.11 4.33 10.23
N ILE A 197 -8.26 3.33 9.34
CA ILE A 197 -8.77 1.98 9.66
C ILE A 197 -7.99 1.35 10.83
N SER A 198 -6.68 1.61 10.91
CA SER A 198 -5.83 1.05 11.95
C SER A 198 -6.13 1.59 13.35
N SER A 199 -6.62 2.82 13.46
CA SER A 199 -7.02 3.41 14.75
C SER A 199 -8.44 3.01 15.15
N LEU A 200 -9.35 2.90 14.18
CA LEU A 200 -10.76 2.56 14.41
C LEU A 200 -10.94 1.07 14.81
N PHE A 201 -10.16 0.18 14.22
CA PHE A 201 -10.26 -1.29 14.41
C PHE A 201 -8.99 -1.87 15.02
N LYS A 202 -8.50 -1.26 16.10
CA LYS A 202 -7.22 -1.61 16.73
C LYS A 202 -7.16 -3.07 17.21
N LEU A 203 -8.23 -3.57 17.80
CA LEU A 203 -8.28 -4.93 18.35
C LEU A 203 -8.24 -5.97 17.22
N GLU A 204 -9.03 -5.77 16.17
CA GLU A 204 -9.06 -6.64 14.99
C GLU A 204 -7.72 -6.61 14.25
N GLN A 205 -7.12 -5.43 14.11
CA GLN A 205 -5.76 -5.29 13.56
C GLN A 205 -4.75 -6.13 14.34
N GLU A 206 -4.81 -6.07 15.68
CA GLU A 206 -3.89 -6.81 16.54
C GLU A 206 -4.12 -8.33 16.46
N GLU A 207 -5.36 -8.78 16.40
CA GLU A 207 -5.70 -10.21 16.24
C GLU A 207 -5.10 -10.76 14.94
N TYR A 208 -5.34 -10.10 13.80
CA TYR A 208 -4.80 -10.53 12.52
C TYR A 208 -3.28 -10.41 12.44
N ALA A 209 -2.68 -9.39 13.05
CA ALA A 209 -1.24 -9.26 13.15
C ALA A 209 -0.62 -10.42 13.95
N ASN A 210 -1.29 -10.89 15.01
CA ASN A 210 -0.84 -12.02 15.81
C ASN A 210 -0.87 -13.34 15.02
N LYS A 211 -1.83 -13.54 14.11
CA LYS A 211 -1.82 -14.68 13.18
C LYS A 211 -0.56 -14.68 12.30
N VAL A 212 -0.19 -13.52 11.74
CA VAL A 212 1.05 -13.39 10.96
C VAL A 212 2.29 -13.67 11.81
N LYS A 213 2.37 -13.13 13.03
CA LYS A 213 3.49 -13.37 13.95
C LYS A 213 3.63 -14.85 14.34
N TYR A 214 2.51 -15.54 14.48
CA TYR A 214 2.51 -16.98 14.75
C TYR A 214 3.12 -17.76 13.57
N ASP A 215 2.73 -17.45 12.33
CA ASP A 215 3.31 -18.05 11.13
C ASP A 215 4.83 -17.79 11.03
N ILE A 216 5.27 -16.57 11.37
CA ILE A 216 6.71 -16.23 11.42
C ILE A 216 7.45 -17.11 12.42
N LYS A 217 6.89 -17.34 13.62
CA LYS A 217 7.49 -18.19 14.64
C LYS A 217 7.60 -19.63 14.18
N LEU A 218 6.55 -20.20 13.59
CA LEU A 218 6.56 -21.56 13.07
C LEU A 218 7.63 -21.77 12.01
N LYS A 219 7.73 -20.89 11.01
CA LYS A 219 8.79 -20.99 9.99
C LYS A 219 10.20 -20.88 10.58
N ASN A 220 10.42 -20.02 11.55
CA ASN A 220 11.74 -19.92 12.22
C ASN A 220 12.10 -21.18 13.01
N ILE A 221 11.13 -21.93 13.52
CA ILE A 221 11.37 -23.23 14.18
C ILE A 221 11.81 -24.27 13.15
N TYR A 222 11.13 -24.33 11.99
CA TYR A 222 11.50 -25.28 10.92
C TYR A 222 12.88 -25.00 10.27
N PHE A 223 13.30 -23.74 10.18
CA PHE A 223 14.60 -23.37 9.60
C PHE A 223 15.79 -23.52 10.58
N LYS A 224 15.56 -23.66 11.89
CA LYS A 224 16.63 -23.95 12.87
C LYS A 224 16.99 -25.43 12.95
N ASN A 225 16.17 -26.30 12.37
CA ASN A 225 16.35 -27.76 12.39
C ASN A 225 16.83 -28.32 11.04
N LYS A 226 17.33 -27.46 10.15
CA LYS A 226 18.06 -27.83 8.93
C LYS A 226 19.42 -27.14 8.88
#